data_2c1aa9a1a4e4d81d88fec59530bdb2e4
#
_entry.id   2c1aa9a1a4e4d81d88fec59530bdb2e4
#
_cell.length_a   1.000
_cell.length_b   1.000
_cell.length_c   1.000
_cell.angle_alpha   90.00
_cell.angle_beta   90.00
_cell.angle_gamma   90.00
#
_symmetry.space_group_name_H-M   'P 1'
#
loop_
_entity.id
_entity.type
_entity.pdbx_description
1 polymer ?
#
loop_
_entity_poly.entity_id
_entity_poly.type
_entity_poly.pdbx_seq_one_letter_code
_entity_poly.pdbx_strand_id
1 'polypeptide(L)'
;MNDTHEQREKIFADRKRTNILRNGEQRFIHFLLKQMPEFVSPNILTGIGLLGSITVSVSFILAITSDKYFLLLGILGLFINWFGDSLDGRLAYYRQIPRKWYGFALDIIMDWTSIVLIGVGYYYYAEAPAKVLAFFL
;
A
#
# COMPACT_ATOMS: atom_id res chain seq x y z
N MET A 1 -4.01 -0.77 -44.75
CA MET A 1 -3.55 0.28 -43.82
C MET A 1 -4.60 0.65 -42.75
N ASN A 2 -5.83 0.16 -42.88
CA ASN A 2 -6.90 0.40 -41.90
C ASN A 2 -6.92 -0.56 -40.68
N ASP A 3 -6.31 -1.75 -40.82
CA ASP A 3 -6.37 -2.79 -39.77
C ASP A 3 -5.59 -2.45 -38.49
N THR A 4 -4.55 -1.65 -38.59
CA THR A 4 -3.70 -1.28 -37.44
C THR A 4 -4.35 -0.22 -36.54
N HIS A 5 -5.18 0.66 -37.09
CA HIS A 5 -5.91 1.65 -36.30
C HIS A 5 -7.08 1.01 -35.53
N GLU A 6 -7.84 0.13 -36.20
CA GLU A 6 -8.94 -0.61 -35.55
C GLU A 6 -8.45 -1.56 -34.44
N GLN A 7 -7.30 -2.21 -34.66
CA GLN A 7 -6.70 -3.07 -33.62
C GLN A 7 -6.19 -2.25 -32.42
N ARG A 8 -5.62 -1.06 -32.65
CA ARG A 8 -5.23 -0.15 -31.57
C ARG A 8 -6.44 0.35 -30.78
N GLU A 9 -7.51 0.72 -31.45
CA GLU A 9 -8.73 1.15 -30.77
C GLU A 9 -9.37 0.02 -29.96
N LYS A 10 -9.33 -1.22 -30.45
CA LYS A 10 -9.81 -2.39 -29.69
C LYS A 10 -8.93 -2.68 -28.46
N ILE A 11 -7.61 -2.54 -28.56
CA ILE A 11 -6.67 -2.71 -27.45
C ILE A 11 -6.87 -1.61 -26.40
N PHE A 12 -7.14 -0.37 -26.82
CA PHE A 12 -7.42 0.72 -25.89
C PHE A 12 -8.85 0.67 -25.33
N ALA A 13 -9.83 0.13 -26.08
CA ALA A 13 -11.19 -0.11 -25.58
C ALA A 13 -11.23 -1.25 -24.56
N ASP A 14 -10.39 -2.29 -24.72
CA ASP A 14 -10.29 -3.39 -23.76
C ASP A 14 -9.62 -2.95 -22.44
N ARG A 15 -8.74 -1.95 -22.48
CA ARG A 15 -8.24 -1.27 -21.26
C ARG A 15 -9.31 -0.42 -20.55
N LYS A 16 -10.38 -0.05 -21.22
CA LYS A 16 -11.55 0.62 -20.66
C LYS A 16 -12.58 -0.34 -20.06
N ARG A 17 -12.31 -1.65 -20.02
CA ARG A 17 -13.07 -2.55 -19.15
C ARG A 17 -12.88 -2.07 -17.72
N THR A 18 -13.77 -1.18 -17.33
CA THR A 18 -13.96 -0.71 -15.98
C THR A 18 -14.24 -1.90 -15.10
N ASN A 19 -13.20 -2.41 -14.45
CA ASN A 19 -13.38 -3.37 -13.38
C ASN A 19 -14.38 -2.76 -12.40
N ILE A 20 -15.50 -3.42 -12.19
CA ILE A 20 -16.53 -3.03 -11.21
C ILE A 20 -15.87 -2.77 -9.85
N LEU A 21 -14.84 -3.58 -9.52
CA LEU A 21 -13.99 -3.43 -8.33
C LEU A 21 -13.26 -2.07 -8.31
N ARG A 22 -12.70 -1.63 -9.43
CA ARG A 22 -12.01 -0.34 -9.55
C ARG A 22 -12.96 0.83 -9.31
N ASN A 23 -14.18 0.76 -9.84
CA ASN A 23 -15.18 1.80 -9.64
C ASN A 23 -15.66 1.85 -8.18
N GLY A 24 -15.82 0.69 -7.54
CA GLY A 24 -16.14 0.57 -6.12
C GLY A 24 -15.04 1.14 -5.24
N GLU A 25 -13.79 0.76 -5.51
CA GLU A 25 -12.61 1.27 -4.82
C GLU A 25 -12.49 2.80 -4.96
N GLN A 26 -12.62 3.34 -6.17
CA GLN A 26 -12.54 4.77 -6.41
C GLN A 26 -13.64 5.56 -5.70
N ARG A 27 -14.87 5.05 -5.67
CA ARG A 27 -15.98 5.67 -4.93
C ARG A 27 -15.73 5.66 -3.43
N PHE A 28 -15.24 4.55 -2.90
CA PHE A 28 -14.91 4.42 -1.49
C PHE A 28 -13.78 5.37 -1.09
N ILE A 29 -12.72 5.43 -1.88
CA ILE A 29 -11.60 6.35 -1.64
C ILE A 29 -12.06 7.81 -1.74
N HIS A 30 -12.87 8.16 -2.73
CA HIS A 30 -13.40 9.53 -2.85
C HIS A 30 -14.29 9.89 -1.65
N PHE A 31 -15.09 8.96 -1.16
CA PHE A 31 -15.87 9.15 0.05
C PHE A 31 -14.97 9.39 1.28
N LEU A 32 -13.91 8.61 1.44
CA LEU A 32 -12.94 8.79 2.52
C LEU A 32 -12.23 10.15 2.44
N LEU A 33 -11.79 10.55 1.24
CA LEU A 33 -11.14 11.85 1.03
C LEU A 33 -12.04 13.03 1.39
N LYS A 34 -13.34 12.92 1.08
CA LYS A 34 -14.33 13.96 1.40
C LYS A 34 -14.56 14.11 2.90
N GLN A 35 -14.44 13.01 3.66
CA GLN A 35 -14.61 13.02 5.11
C GLN A 35 -13.30 13.33 5.87
N MET A 36 -12.18 13.40 5.17
CA MET A 36 -10.88 13.60 5.78
C MET A 36 -10.78 14.99 6.42
N PRO A 37 -10.53 15.10 7.74
CA PRO A 37 -10.39 16.38 8.41
C PRO A 37 -9.24 17.23 7.83
N GLU A 38 -9.36 18.54 7.91
CA GLU A 38 -8.36 19.46 7.34
C GLU A 38 -6.96 19.32 7.96
N PHE A 39 -6.88 18.92 9.23
CA PHE A 39 -5.61 18.73 9.93
C PHE A 39 -4.82 17.48 9.44
N VAL A 40 -5.48 16.55 8.76
CA VAL A 40 -4.81 15.36 8.22
C VAL A 40 -4.09 15.76 6.94
N SER A 41 -2.77 15.82 7.00
CA SER A 41 -1.93 16.07 5.83
C SER A 41 -1.55 14.77 5.12
N PRO A 42 -1.16 14.82 3.83
CA PRO A 42 -0.61 13.65 3.13
C PRO A 42 0.57 13.01 3.85
N ASN A 43 1.44 13.82 4.49
CA ASN A 43 2.57 13.29 5.28
C ASN A 43 2.12 12.50 6.52
N ILE A 44 1.00 12.89 7.14
CA ILE A 44 0.42 12.13 8.25
C ILE A 44 -0.05 10.76 7.76
N LEU A 45 -0.67 10.69 6.57
CA LEU A 45 -1.10 9.43 5.98
C LEU A 45 0.08 8.52 5.65
N THR A 46 1.14 9.07 5.08
CA THR A 46 2.40 8.32 4.87
C THR A 46 2.95 7.78 6.19
N GLY A 47 2.94 8.59 7.24
CA GLY A 47 3.34 8.16 8.59
C GLY A 47 2.44 7.06 9.16
N ILE A 48 1.14 7.12 8.93
CA ILE A 48 0.18 6.06 9.31
C ILE A 48 0.50 4.77 8.57
N GLY A 49 0.81 4.84 7.27
CA GLY A 49 1.25 3.68 6.49
C GLY A 49 2.51 3.03 7.09
N LEU A 50 3.51 3.83 7.46
CA LEU A 50 4.72 3.35 8.12
C LEU A 50 4.43 2.69 9.47
N LEU A 51 3.54 3.28 10.29
CA LEU A 51 3.09 2.66 11.54
C LEU A 51 2.42 1.31 11.29
N GLY A 52 1.67 1.16 10.21
CA GLY A 52 1.13 -0.12 9.77
C GLY A 52 2.22 -1.16 9.55
N SER A 53 3.30 -0.81 8.84
CA SER A 53 4.44 -1.70 8.58
C SER A 53 5.18 -2.10 9.86
N ILE A 54 5.36 -1.16 10.79
CA ILE A 54 5.92 -1.43 12.12
C ILE A 54 5.02 -2.41 12.88
N THR A 55 3.71 -2.21 12.83
CA THR A 55 2.73 -3.11 13.47
C THR A 55 2.84 -4.53 12.93
N VAL A 56 3.01 -4.70 11.61
CA VAL A 56 3.25 -6.01 10.99
C VAL A 56 4.52 -6.65 11.52
N SER A 57 5.63 -5.91 11.55
CA SER A 57 6.91 -6.41 12.05
C SER A 57 6.82 -6.85 13.51
N VAL A 58 6.21 -6.02 14.36
CA VAL A 58 5.97 -6.33 15.77
C VAL A 58 5.07 -7.55 15.94
N SER A 59 4.05 -7.72 15.08
CA SER A 59 3.17 -8.88 15.14
C SER A 59 3.89 -10.19 14.93
N PHE A 60 4.88 -10.23 14.02
CA PHE A 60 5.74 -11.41 13.84
C PHE A 60 6.57 -11.72 15.08
N ILE A 61 7.16 -10.70 15.71
CA ILE A 61 7.97 -10.86 16.93
C ILE A 61 7.08 -11.38 18.09
N LEU A 62 5.89 -10.78 18.25
CA LEU A 62 4.94 -11.23 19.29
C LEU A 62 4.42 -12.64 19.03
N ALA A 63 4.26 -13.02 17.77
CA ALA A 63 3.83 -14.39 17.41
C ALA A 63 4.89 -15.45 17.81
N ILE A 64 6.16 -15.08 17.84
CA ILE A 64 7.25 -15.96 18.32
C ILE A 64 7.25 -16.07 19.84
N THR A 65 7.13 -14.92 20.51
CA THR A 65 7.35 -14.81 21.97
C THR A 65 6.12 -15.14 22.81
N SER A 66 4.92 -14.99 22.24
CA SER A 66 3.67 -15.17 22.96
C SER A 66 2.79 -16.19 22.25
N ASP A 67 1.94 -15.77 21.33
CA ASP A 67 0.97 -16.63 20.67
C ASP A 67 0.84 -16.30 19.17
N LYS A 68 0.67 -17.33 18.34
CA LYS A 68 0.41 -17.18 16.89
C LYS A 68 -0.82 -16.31 16.56
N TYR A 69 -1.72 -16.11 17.51
CA TYR A 69 -2.88 -15.20 17.32
C TYR A 69 -2.48 -13.74 17.13
N PHE A 70 -1.25 -13.34 17.55
CA PHE A 70 -0.72 -12.01 17.26
C PHE A 70 -0.50 -11.75 15.76
N LEU A 71 -0.49 -12.77 14.91
CA LEU A 71 -0.51 -12.59 13.45
C LEU A 71 -1.76 -11.84 12.94
N LEU A 72 -2.87 -11.91 13.68
CA LEU A 72 -4.07 -11.10 13.37
C LEU A 72 -3.79 -9.60 13.49
N LEU A 73 -2.93 -9.20 14.43
CA LEU A 73 -2.44 -7.83 14.54
C LEU A 73 -1.63 -7.43 13.28
N GLY A 74 -0.89 -8.38 12.69
CA GLY A 74 -0.20 -8.17 11.42
C GLY A 74 -1.15 -7.88 10.27
N ILE A 75 -2.29 -8.58 10.19
CA ILE A 75 -3.33 -8.31 9.19
C ILE A 75 -3.86 -6.88 9.36
N LEU A 76 -4.13 -6.47 10.60
CA LEU A 76 -4.55 -5.08 10.88
C LEU A 76 -3.46 -4.08 10.45
N GLY A 77 -2.20 -4.38 10.73
CA GLY A 77 -1.06 -3.55 10.29
C GLY A 77 -0.98 -3.41 8.78
N LEU A 78 -1.24 -4.47 8.01
CA LEU A 78 -1.31 -4.42 6.55
C LEU A 78 -2.44 -3.52 6.05
N PHE A 79 -3.62 -3.56 6.69
CA PHE A 79 -4.72 -2.65 6.37
C PHE A 79 -4.34 -1.19 6.64
N ILE A 80 -3.70 -0.90 7.76
CA ILE A 80 -3.24 0.45 8.11
C ILE A 80 -2.19 0.93 7.12
N ASN A 81 -1.23 0.08 6.74
CA ASN A 81 -0.22 0.38 5.74
C ASN A 81 -0.88 0.72 4.38
N TRP A 82 -1.73 -0.17 3.89
CA TRP A 82 -2.46 0.05 2.64
C TRP A 82 -3.31 1.34 2.67
N PHE A 83 -3.98 1.62 3.78
CA PHE A 83 -4.80 2.80 3.95
C PHE A 83 -3.97 4.08 3.85
N GLY A 84 -2.84 4.15 4.57
CA GLY A 84 -1.94 5.30 4.55
C GLY A 84 -1.36 5.55 3.16
N ASP A 85 -0.81 4.52 2.55
CA ASP A 85 -0.18 4.56 1.23
C ASP A 85 -1.18 4.87 0.10
N SER A 86 -2.39 4.29 0.15
CA SER A 86 -3.40 4.54 -0.87
C SER A 86 -3.98 5.95 -0.85
N LEU A 87 -3.97 6.62 0.29
CA LEU A 87 -4.67 7.88 0.47
C LEU A 87 -3.76 9.11 0.43
N ASP A 88 -2.47 9.00 0.74
CA ASP A 88 -1.58 10.15 0.87
C ASP A 88 -1.41 10.93 -0.44
N GLY A 89 -1.07 10.26 -1.54
CA GLY A 89 -0.97 10.87 -2.86
C GLY A 89 -2.31 11.38 -3.38
N ARG A 90 -3.38 10.63 -3.13
CA ARG A 90 -4.74 11.01 -3.55
C ARG A 90 -5.29 12.20 -2.78
N LEU A 91 -4.97 12.31 -1.48
CA LEU A 91 -5.31 13.47 -0.66
C LEU A 91 -4.57 14.72 -1.12
N ALA A 92 -3.28 14.60 -1.46
CA ALA A 92 -2.50 15.71 -2.01
C ALA A 92 -3.11 16.22 -3.32
N TYR A 93 -3.55 15.30 -4.18
CA TYR A 93 -4.21 15.65 -5.44
C TYR A 93 -5.59 16.28 -5.23
N TYR A 94 -6.39 15.70 -4.33
CA TYR A 94 -7.73 16.20 -3.99
C TYR A 94 -7.70 17.63 -3.42
N ARG A 95 -6.68 17.95 -2.61
CA ARG A 95 -6.48 19.28 -2.03
C ARG A 95 -5.73 20.25 -2.93
N GLN A 96 -5.44 19.86 -4.17
CA GLN A 96 -4.73 20.70 -5.15
C GLN A 96 -3.33 21.16 -4.68
N ILE A 97 -2.66 20.36 -3.85
CA ILE A 97 -1.27 20.55 -3.41
C ILE A 97 -0.38 19.40 -3.93
N PRO A 98 -0.31 19.17 -5.26
CA PRO A 98 0.43 18.06 -5.81
C PRO A 98 1.94 18.23 -5.55
N ARG A 99 2.54 17.19 -4.98
CA ARG A 99 3.97 17.15 -4.63
C ARG A 99 4.70 16.15 -5.52
N LYS A 100 4.70 16.41 -6.85
CA LYS A 100 5.13 15.44 -7.87
C LYS A 100 6.46 14.75 -7.53
N TRP A 101 7.50 15.52 -7.30
CA TRP A 101 8.84 14.97 -7.03
C TRP A 101 9.03 14.52 -5.59
N TYR A 102 8.59 15.32 -4.65
CA TYR A 102 8.69 15.01 -3.23
C TYR A 102 7.81 13.82 -2.85
N GLY A 103 6.55 13.77 -3.32
CA GLY A 103 5.64 12.66 -3.09
C GLY A 103 6.21 11.37 -3.65
N PHE A 104 6.63 11.37 -4.90
CA PHE A 104 7.22 10.21 -5.57
C PHE A 104 8.48 9.68 -4.84
N ALA A 105 9.39 10.56 -4.42
CA ALA A 105 10.58 10.15 -3.67
C ALA A 105 10.21 9.58 -2.30
N LEU A 106 9.24 10.21 -1.63
CA LEU A 106 8.76 9.77 -0.31
C LEU A 106 8.10 8.38 -0.41
N ASP A 107 7.24 8.15 -1.42
CA ASP A 107 6.58 6.87 -1.66
C ASP A 107 7.61 5.75 -1.83
N ILE A 108 8.60 5.94 -2.69
CA ILE A 108 9.66 4.94 -2.90
C ILE A 108 10.42 4.63 -1.60
N ILE A 109 10.79 5.67 -0.84
CA ILE A 109 11.53 5.49 0.42
C ILE A 109 10.68 4.76 1.45
N MET A 110 9.40 5.11 1.55
CA MET A 110 8.48 4.51 2.52
C MET A 110 8.13 3.08 2.15
N ASP A 111 7.89 2.80 0.88
CA ASP A 111 7.68 1.43 0.37
C ASP A 111 8.89 0.54 0.68
N TRP A 112 10.08 1.02 0.37
CA TRP A 112 11.32 0.28 0.64
C TRP A 112 11.51 0.04 2.14
N THR A 113 11.27 1.06 2.96
CA THR A 113 11.32 0.96 4.42
C THR A 113 10.30 -0.05 4.95
N SER A 114 9.07 -0.03 4.41
CA SER A 114 8.01 -0.97 4.76
C SER A 114 8.40 -2.42 4.43
N ILE A 115 8.95 -2.64 3.23
CA ILE A 115 9.43 -3.97 2.80
C ILE A 115 10.54 -4.47 3.74
N VAL A 116 11.50 -3.62 4.09
CA VAL A 116 12.59 -3.98 5.01
C VAL A 116 12.05 -4.31 6.40
N LEU A 117 11.17 -3.49 6.96
CA LEU A 117 10.57 -3.71 8.28
C LEU A 117 9.81 -5.03 8.34
N ILE A 118 8.92 -5.26 7.37
CA ILE A 118 8.13 -6.49 7.28
C ILE A 118 9.05 -7.70 7.05
N GLY A 119 10.04 -7.56 6.17
CA GLY A 119 11.01 -8.62 5.87
C GLY A 119 11.85 -9.03 7.08
N VAL A 120 12.31 -8.05 7.86
CA VAL A 120 13.05 -8.32 9.11
C VAL A 120 12.15 -9.04 10.12
N GLY A 121 10.92 -8.56 10.34
CA GLY A 121 9.96 -9.23 11.23
C GLY A 121 9.69 -10.68 10.79
N TYR A 122 9.45 -10.88 9.50
CA TYR A 122 9.25 -12.21 8.92
C TYR A 122 10.48 -13.11 9.04
N TYR A 123 11.69 -12.56 8.82
CA TYR A 123 12.95 -13.30 8.98
C TYR A 123 13.06 -13.93 10.36
N TYR A 124 12.81 -13.16 11.41
CA TYR A 124 12.83 -13.68 12.77
C TYR A 124 11.73 -14.70 13.02
N TYR A 125 10.53 -14.48 12.46
CA TYR A 125 9.41 -15.41 12.60
C TYR A 125 9.65 -16.76 11.89
N ALA A 126 10.28 -16.75 10.73
CA ALA A 126 10.45 -17.94 9.90
C ALA A 126 11.57 -18.89 10.37
N GLU A 127 12.43 -18.46 11.28
CA GLU A 127 13.51 -19.25 11.93
C GLU A 127 14.50 -19.99 11.01
N ALA A 128 14.51 -19.77 9.68
CA ALA A 128 15.37 -20.58 8.82
C ALA A 128 15.99 -19.81 7.66
N PRO A 129 17.33 -19.85 7.51
CA PRO A 129 18.04 -19.28 6.35
C PRO A 129 17.54 -19.83 4.98
N ALA A 130 17.14 -21.11 4.96
CA ALA A 130 16.63 -21.75 3.75
C ALA A 130 15.23 -21.25 3.32
N LYS A 131 14.37 -20.84 4.27
CA LYS A 131 13.06 -20.26 3.98
C LYS A 131 13.16 -18.82 3.48
N VAL A 132 14.20 -18.10 3.90
CA VAL A 132 14.50 -16.76 3.39
C VAL A 132 14.90 -16.81 1.93
N LEU A 133 15.72 -17.79 1.54
CA LEU A 133 16.11 -17.99 0.15
C LEU A 133 14.89 -18.26 -0.76
N ALA A 134 13.92 -19.05 -0.27
CA ALA A 134 12.69 -19.35 -0.97
C ALA A 134 11.74 -18.13 -1.10
N PHE A 135 11.90 -17.11 -0.27
CA PHE A 135 11.14 -15.86 -0.36
C PHE A 135 11.69 -14.92 -1.44
N PHE A 136 13.00 -15.01 -1.74
CA PHE A 136 13.66 -14.18 -2.75
C PHE A 136 13.84 -14.87 -4.12
N LEU A 137 13.52 -16.14 -4.24
CA LEU A 137 13.53 -16.92 -5.49
C LEU A 137 12.13 -17.06 -6.06
#